data_7ca6afbb56e45588e47e83a77170ae3b
#
_entry.id   7ca6afbb56e45588e47e83a77170ae3b
#
_cell.length_a   1.000
_cell.length_b   1.000
_cell.length_c   1.000
_cell.angle_alpha   90.00
_cell.angle_beta   90.00
_cell.angle_gamma   90.00
#
_symmetry.space_group_name_H-M   'P 1'
#
loop_
_entity.id
_entity.type
_entity.pdbx_description
1 polymer ?
#
loop_
_entity_poly.entity_id
_entity_poly.type
_entity_poly.pdbx_seq_one_letter_code
_entity_poly.pdbx_strand_id
1 'polypeptide(L)'
;ATYLCGMQYERFHAYTNSICEDAGVYSPGDLLLLHVIADACRLGATSFDFGLGAERYKTSWADREALMDVALPVTLKGRAAIFAIRRIRDLRRTIRNTPALWSLVRKMRRLRA
;
A
#
# COMPACT_ATOMS: atom_id res chain seq x y z
N ALA A 1 -6.29 3.79 -18.42
CA ALA A 1 -5.48 3.55 -17.21
C ALA A 1 -4.21 4.38 -17.25
N THR A 2 -3.74 4.85 -16.12
CA THR A 2 -2.50 5.62 -15.96
C THR A 2 -1.68 5.05 -14.81
N TYR A 3 -0.36 5.13 -14.91
CA TYR A 3 0.58 4.76 -13.87
C TYR A 3 1.58 5.90 -13.66
N LEU A 4 1.75 6.35 -12.40
CA LEU A 4 2.81 7.26 -12.03
C LEU A 4 3.97 6.45 -11.48
N CYS A 5 5.11 6.55 -12.15
CA CYS A 5 6.31 5.79 -11.81
C CYS A 5 7.52 6.73 -11.72
N GLY A 6 8.57 6.24 -11.11
CA GLY A 6 9.86 6.91 -11.07
C GLY A 6 10.99 5.90 -11.01
N MET A 7 12.17 6.31 -11.46
CA MET A 7 13.37 5.49 -11.38
C MET A 7 14.39 6.20 -10.51
N GLN A 8 14.92 5.46 -9.53
CA GLN A 8 16.01 5.91 -8.68
C GLN A 8 17.10 4.83 -8.69
N TYR A 9 18.28 5.22 -9.19
CA TYR A 9 19.34 4.27 -9.51
C TYR A 9 18.82 3.21 -10.49
N GLU A 10 18.94 1.94 -10.15
CA GLU A 10 18.46 0.80 -10.96
C GLU A 10 17.14 0.24 -10.44
N ARG A 11 16.46 0.94 -9.52
CA ARG A 11 15.17 0.54 -8.97
C ARG A 11 14.05 1.38 -9.55
N PHE A 12 13.05 0.72 -10.12
CA PHE A 12 11.86 1.35 -10.66
C PHE A 12 10.74 1.30 -9.62
N HIS A 13 10.13 2.44 -9.33
CA HIS A 13 9.10 2.58 -8.30
C HIS A 13 7.75 2.91 -8.91
N ALA A 14 6.74 2.12 -8.60
CA ALA A 14 5.35 2.38 -8.93
C ALA A 14 4.67 3.11 -7.75
N TYR A 15 4.29 4.38 -7.94
CA TYR A 15 3.73 5.19 -6.87
C TYR A 15 2.21 5.09 -6.79
N THR A 16 1.52 5.26 -7.90
CA THR A 16 0.06 5.23 -7.93
C THR A 16 -0.44 4.92 -9.33
N ASN A 17 -1.64 4.36 -9.39
CA ASN A 17 -2.34 4.10 -10.63
C ASN A 17 -3.78 4.62 -10.58
N SER A 18 -4.35 4.85 -11.74
CA SER A 18 -5.76 5.14 -11.93
C SER A 18 -6.30 4.34 -13.11
N ILE A 19 -7.47 3.76 -12.94
CA ILE A 19 -8.13 2.92 -13.93
C ILE A 19 -9.55 3.46 -14.13
N CYS A 20 -9.97 3.58 -15.39
CA CYS A 20 -11.35 3.91 -15.71
C CYS A 20 -12.25 2.71 -15.37
N GLU A 21 -13.31 2.94 -14.59
CA GLU A 21 -14.22 1.88 -14.13
C GLU A 21 -14.90 1.17 -15.30
N ASP A 22 -15.28 1.90 -16.34
CA ASP A 22 -15.95 1.36 -17.53
C ASP A 22 -15.11 0.36 -18.33
N ALA A 23 -13.78 0.43 -18.18
CA ALA A 23 -12.84 -0.45 -18.89
C ALA A 23 -12.47 -1.71 -18.09
N GLY A 24 -13.04 -1.94 -16.91
CA GLY A 24 -12.66 -3.03 -15.99
C GLY A 24 -12.70 -4.44 -16.60
N VAL A 25 -13.59 -4.68 -17.55
CA VAL A 25 -13.74 -5.98 -18.26
C VAL A 25 -12.46 -6.37 -19.03
N TYR A 26 -11.67 -5.42 -19.47
CA TYR A 26 -10.46 -5.63 -20.26
C TYR A 26 -9.17 -5.69 -19.44
N SER A 27 -9.27 -5.66 -18.11
CA SER A 27 -8.10 -5.63 -17.21
C SER A 27 -7.02 -4.60 -17.62
N PRO A 28 -7.40 -3.34 -17.85
CA PRO A 28 -6.47 -2.33 -18.36
C PRO A 28 -5.31 -2.05 -17.41
N GLY A 29 -5.48 -2.35 -16.13
CA GLY A 29 -4.44 -2.24 -15.12
C GLY A 29 -3.31 -3.24 -15.33
N ASP A 30 -3.63 -4.50 -15.62
CA ASP A 30 -2.63 -5.54 -15.88
C ASP A 30 -1.90 -5.31 -17.19
N LEU A 31 -2.62 -4.89 -18.24
CA LEU A 31 -2.01 -4.55 -19.53
C LEU A 31 -1.03 -3.38 -19.39
N LEU A 32 -1.44 -2.33 -18.69
CA LEU A 32 -0.57 -1.18 -18.46
C LEU A 32 0.64 -1.56 -17.61
N LEU A 33 0.45 -2.39 -16.59
CA LEU A 33 1.54 -2.86 -15.73
C LEU A 33 2.57 -3.66 -16.52
N LEU A 34 2.12 -4.53 -17.44
CA LEU A 34 3.00 -5.27 -18.34
C LEU A 34 3.88 -4.33 -19.16
N HIS A 35 3.29 -3.27 -19.72
CA HIS A 35 4.04 -2.26 -20.47
C HIS A 35 5.03 -1.48 -19.59
N VAL A 36 4.60 -1.09 -18.40
CA VAL A 36 5.46 -0.35 -17.45
C VAL A 36 6.65 -1.20 -17.00
N ILE A 37 6.46 -2.49 -16.75
CA ILE A 37 7.57 -3.41 -16.43
C ILE A 37 8.51 -3.57 -17.62
N ALA A 38 7.98 -3.72 -18.83
CA ALA A 38 8.80 -3.80 -20.03
C ALA A 38 9.62 -2.52 -20.25
N ASP A 39 9.05 -1.35 -19.96
CA ASP A 39 9.76 -0.06 -20.00
C ASP A 39 10.85 0.02 -18.94
N ALA A 40 10.56 -0.42 -17.71
CA ALA A 40 11.55 -0.49 -16.65
C ALA A 40 12.77 -1.34 -17.05
N CYS A 41 12.52 -2.52 -17.65
CA CYS A 41 13.60 -3.37 -18.20
C CYS A 41 14.40 -2.68 -19.30
N ARG A 42 13.73 -1.99 -20.21
CA ARG A 42 14.41 -1.22 -21.29
C ARG A 42 15.28 -0.08 -20.74
N LEU A 43 14.87 0.51 -19.62
CA LEU A 43 15.61 1.56 -18.92
C LEU A 43 16.76 1.00 -18.06
N GLY A 44 16.95 -0.30 -18.02
CA GLY A 44 18.01 -0.95 -17.24
C GLY A 44 17.69 -1.12 -15.77
N ALA A 45 16.43 -1.11 -15.37
CA ALA A 45 16.05 -1.40 -13.99
C ALA A 45 16.34 -2.86 -13.64
N THR A 46 16.99 -3.08 -12.50
CA THR A 46 17.26 -4.41 -11.94
C THR A 46 16.20 -4.87 -10.96
N SER A 47 15.35 -3.94 -10.48
CA SER A 47 14.25 -4.24 -9.58
C SER A 47 13.06 -3.33 -9.81
N PHE A 48 11.85 -3.86 -9.53
CA PHE A 48 10.58 -3.14 -9.64
C PHE A 48 9.87 -3.16 -8.28
N ASP A 49 9.63 -1.98 -7.73
CA ASP A 49 8.99 -1.80 -6.43
C ASP A 49 7.52 -1.38 -6.63
N PHE A 50 6.60 -2.24 -6.25
CA PHE A 50 5.16 -2.00 -6.33
C PHE A 50 4.63 -1.06 -5.24
N GLY A 51 5.51 -0.56 -4.37
CA GLY A 51 5.13 0.29 -3.25
C GLY A 51 4.37 -0.44 -2.14
N LEU A 52 3.92 0.35 -1.18
CA LEU A 52 3.20 -0.15 -0.01
C LEU A 52 1.81 -0.67 -0.38
N GLY A 53 1.36 -1.68 0.38
CA GLY A 53 0.02 -2.23 0.26
C GLY A 53 0.04 -3.72 -0.10
N ALA A 54 -1.09 -4.38 0.19
CA ALA A 54 -1.24 -5.82 0.00
C ALA A 54 -2.36 -6.13 -1.01
N GLU A 55 -2.43 -5.35 -2.08
CA GLU A 55 -3.41 -5.50 -3.13
C GLU A 55 -3.21 -6.85 -3.85
N ARG A 56 -4.34 -7.51 -4.16
CA ARG A 56 -4.32 -8.87 -4.72
C ARG A 56 -3.50 -9.00 -6.00
N TYR A 57 -3.56 -7.99 -6.88
CA TYR A 57 -2.84 -8.04 -8.15
C TYR A 57 -1.31 -8.11 -7.97
N LYS A 58 -0.77 -7.46 -6.93
CA LYS A 58 0.68 -7.46 -6.67
C LYS A 58 1.24 -8.86 -6.43
N THR A 59 0.45 -9.75 -5.81
CA THR A 59 0.90 -11.11 -5.51
C THR A 59 1.06 -12.01 -6.74
N SER A 60 0.49 -11.61 -7.88
CA SER A 60 0.69 -12.31 -9.15
C SER A 60 2.00 -11.90 -9.85
N TRP A 61 2.59 -10.77 -9.42
CA TRP A 61 3.76 -10.17 -10.07
C TRP A 61 5.02 -10.20 -9.23
N ALA A 62 4.90 -10.21 -7.90
CA ALA A 62 6.04 -10.13 -7.00
C ALA A 62 5.79 -10.81 -5.67
N ASP A 63 6.87 -11.23 -5.03
CA ASP A 63 6.85 -11.69 -3.66
C ASP A 63 6.71 -10.50 -2.69
N ARG A 64 6.12 -10.78 -1.51
CA ARG A 64 5.91 -9.78 -0.48
C ARG A 64 7.11 -9.69 0.43
N GLU A 65 7.60 -8.48 0.62
CA GLU A 65 8.55 -8.18 1.68
C GLU A 65 7.86 -7.48 2.85
N ALA A 66 8.21 -7.87 4.07
CA ALA A 66 7.72 -7.23 5.27
C ALA A 66 8.52 -5.95 5.53
N LEU A 67 7.87 -4.80 5.41
CA LEU A 67 8.44 -3.53 5.85
C LEU A 67 8.26 -3.36 7.35
N MET A 68 9.34 -3.05 8.04
CA MET A 68 9.34 -2.77 9.47
C MET A 68 9.71 -1.31 9.72
N ASP A 69 8.79 -0.59 10.35
CA ASP A 69 9.09 0.74 10.87
C ASP A 69 9.80 0.62 12.22
N VAL A 70 10.99 1.18 12.32
CA VAL A 70 11.75 1.24 13.55
C VAL A 70 11.68 2.67 14.11
N ALA A 71 11.15 2.81 15.33
CA ALA A 71 11.12 4.07 16.04
C ALA A 71 11.98 3.97 17.32
N LEU A 72 13.05 4.76 17.37
CA LEU A 72 13.97 4.83 18.50
C LEU A 72 13.67 6.11 19.33
N PRO A 73 13.12 5.99 20.55
CA PRO A 73 12.86 7.15 21.37
C PRO A 73 14.16 7.67 22.01
N VAL A 74 14.51 8.91 21.70
CA VAL A 74 15.69 9.58 22.29
C VAL A 74 15.34 10.33 23.59
N THR A 75 14.06 10.66 23.81
CA THR A 75 13.58 11.42 24.97
C THR A 75 12.47 10.70 25.71
N LEU A 76 12.24 11.06 26.97
CA LEU A 76 11.10 10.53 27.74
C LEU A 76 9.75 10.84 27.08
N LYS A 77 9.58 12.05 26.52
CA LYS A 77 8.39 12.40 25.74
C LYS A 77 8.24 11.52 24.50
N GLY A 78 9.34 11.23 23.80
CA GLY A 78 9.36 10.30 22.68
C GLY A 78 8.96 8.88 23.07
N ARG A 79 9.40 8.39 24.24
CA ARG A 79 8.97 7.08 24.77
C ARG A 79 7.46 7.01 25.04
N ALA A 80 6.92 8.06 25.67
CA ALA A 80 5.47 8.16 25.91
C ALA A 80 4.69 8.22 24.59
N ALA A 81 5.16 8.99 23.61
CA ALA A 81 4.54 9.09 22.29
C ALA A 81 4.54 7.74 21.57
N ILE A 82 5.65 7.01 21.54
CA ILE A 82 5.73 5.68 20.92
C ILE A 82 4.80 4.71 21.62
N PHE A 83 4.73 4.74 22.95
CA PHE A 83 3.80 3.90 23.70
C PHE A 83 2.35 4.18 23.31
N ALA A 84 1.95 5.45 23.24
CA ALA A 84 0.61 5.84 22.81
C ALA A 84 0.32 5.39 21.37
N ILE A 85 1.25 5.59 20.44
CA ILE A 85 1.10 5.14 19.03
C ILE A 85 0.93 3.62 18.96
N ARG A 86 1.72 2.85 19.70
CA ARG A 86 1.58 1.38 19.77
C ARG A 86 0.21 0.97 20.27
N ARG A 87 -0.29 1.58 21.35
CA ARG A 87 -1.63 1.30 21.89
C ARG A 87 -2.74 1.62 20.91
N ILE A 88 -2.65 2.76 20.21
CA ILE A 88 -3.62 3.14 19.18
C ILE A 88 -3.59 2.15 18.02
N ARG A 89 -2.40 1.70 17.61
CA ARG A 89 -2.24 0.71 16.54
C ARG A 89 -2.85 -0.64 16.91
N ASP A 90 -2.57 -1.10 18.13
CA ASP A 90 -3.11 -2.37 18.64
C ASP A 90 -4.65 -2.31 18.73
N LEU A 91 -5.19 -1.20 19.24
CA LEU A 91 -6.64 -0.98 19.30
C LEU A 91 -7.28 -1.00 17.89
N ARG A 92 -6.68 -0.29 16.95
CA ARG A 92 -7.16 -0.29 15.53
C ARG A 92 -7.09 -1.69 14.93
N ARG A 93 -6.04 -2.44 15.20
CA ARG A 93 -5.89 -3.83 14.75
C ARG A 93 -6.97 -4.73 15.34
N THR A 94 -7.25 -4.62 16.65
CA THR A 94 -8.31 -5.37 17.33
C THR A 94 -9.69 -5.03 16.75
N ILE A 95 -10.00 -3.74 16.57
CA ILE A 95 -11.27 -3.31 15.96
C ILE A 95 -11.43 -3.88 14.54
N ARG A 96 -10.37 -3.84 13.73
CA ARG A 96 -10.40 -4.34 12.35
C ARG A 96 -10.54 -5.86 12.28
N ASN A 97 -9.92 -6.57 13.22
CA ASN A 97 -9.94 -8.03 13.24
C ASN A 97 -11.20 -8.60 13.91
N THR A 98 -12.02 -7.76 14.56
CA THR A 98 -13.27 -8.18 15.19
C THR A 98 -14.44 -7.76 14.30
N PRO A 99 -15.12 -8.71 13.60
CA PRO A 99 -16.18 -8.37 12.63
C PRO A 99 -17.32 -7.54 13.22
N ALA A 100 -17.70 -7.81 14.46
CA ALA A 100 -18.74 -7.07 15.19
C ALA A 100 -18.37 -5.60 15.41
N LEU A 101 -17.14 -5.33 15.86
CA LEU A 101 -16.65 -3.97 16.08
C LEU A 101 -16.49 -3.21 14.75
N TRP A 102 -16.03 -3.90 13.72
CA TRP A 102 -15.89 -3.30 12.39
C TRP A 102 -17.23 -2.93 11.76
N SER A 103 -18.29 -3.72 11.99
CA SER A 103 -19.64 -3.41 11.53
C SER A 103 -20.21 -2.17 12.22
N LEU A 104 -19.98 -2.01 13.52
CA LEU A 104 -20.33 -0.83 14.29
C LEU A 104 -19.66 0.45 13.78
N VAL A 105 -18.35 0.39 13.54
CA VAL A 105 -17.59 1.54 13.00
C VAL A 105 -18.12 1.94 11.62
N ARG A 106 -18.44 0.99 10.74
CA ARG A 106 -19.07 1.29 9.44
C ARG A 106 -20.44 1.95 9.58
N LYS A 107 -21.26 1.48 10.52
CA LYS A 107 -22.58 2.06 10.78
C LYS A 107 -22.48 3.51 11.28
N MET A 108 -21.53 3.78 12.18
CA MET A 108 -21.28 5.15 12.68
C MET A 108 -20.77 6.11 11.60
N ARG A 109 -19.92 5.63 10.68
CA ARG A 109 -19.44 6.46 9.56
C ARG A 109 -20.57 6.85 8.60
N ARG A 110 -21.52 5.95 8.36
CA ARG A 110 -22.71 6.23 7.51
C ARG A 110 -23.68 7.23 8.13
N LEU A 111 -23.68 7.38 9.46
CA LEU A 111 -24.52 8.35 10.16
C LEU A 111 -23.89 9.75 10.22
N ARG A 112 -22.62 9.90 9.84
CA ARG A 112 -21.90 11.18 9.80
C ARG A 112 -21.71 11.76 8.38
N ALA A 113 -22.06 11.00 7.35
CA ALA A 113 -22.09 11.43 5.95
C ALA A 113 -23.53 11.79 5.54
#